data_7032897c5f112dba138f05c8c2b4c260
#
_entry.id   7032897c5f112dba138f05c8c2b4c260
#
_cell.length_a   1.000
_cell.length_b   1.000
_cell.length_c   1.000
_cell.angle_alpha   90.00
_cell.angle_beta   90.00
_cell.angle_gamma   90.00
#
_symmetry.space_group_name_H-M   'P 1'
#
loop_
_entity.id
_entity.type
_entity.pdbx_description
1 polymer ?
#
loop_
_entity_poly.entity_id
_entity_poly.type
_entity_poly.pdbx_seq_one_letter_code
_entity_poly.pdbx_strand_id
1 'polypeptide(L)'
;SAEYSRTYRAANKKKIAEYKREYHAANKKKIAEYRRKYREANKEIRADYQRAYNEANKEILAEYKREYQADPANKERRNSLRRDRRKTDPSWAIQIDLSSRLSTIMKGVGGRKQAGTMKIVGCTRDELLVHLASKFKPGMTMENQGSYWHVDHIMPCAAFDHNIPAQVRTCWHYTNLQPLEAKENMSKGCKITEPQMSLPLNSVKNDDLKPTGKF
;
A
#
# COMPACT_ATOMS: atom_id res chain seq x y z
N SER A 1 20.10 4.40 50.84
CA SER A 1 21.08 4.95 49.90
C SER A 1 20.93 4.32 48.53
N ALA A 2 21.39 4.98 47.45
CA ALA A 2 21.25 4.51 46.08
C ALA A 2 21.99 3.17 45.86
N GLU A 3 23.06 2.94 46.58
CA GLU A 3 23.89 1.73 46.51
C GLU A 3 23.12 0.50 47.06
N TYR A 4 22.46 0.63 48.21
CA TYR A 4 21.59 -0.42 48.75
C TYR A 4 20.50 -0.83 47.73
N SER A 5 19.90 0.15 47.06
CA SER A 5 18.89 -0.13 46.06
C SER A 5 19.44 -0.86 44.81
N ARG A 6 20.67 -0.60 44.43
CA ARG A 6 21.36 -1.31 43.32
C ARG A 6 21.67 -2.75 43.71
N THR A 7 22.26 -2.99 44.86
CA THR A 7 22.63 -4.33 45.36
C THR A 7 21.38 -5.18 45.57
N TYR A 8 20.32 -4.64 46.18
CA TYR A 8 19.05 -5.32 46.34
C TYR A 8 18.42 -5.73 44.98
N ARG A 9 18.38 -4.80 44.01
CA ARG A 9 17.85 -5.10 42.65
C ARG A 9 18.68 -6.15 41.94
N ALA A 10 19.99 -6.12 42.08
CA ALA A 10 20.87 -7.12 41.47
C ALA A 10 20.62 -8.52 42.10
N ALA A 11 20.58 -8.61 43.42
CA ALA A 11 20.33 -9.87 44.14
C ALA A 11 18.93 -10.46 43.85
N ASN A 12 17.92 -9.60 43.65
CA ASN A 12 16.52 -10.02 43.45
C ASN A 12 16.02 -9.93 42.04
N LYS A 13 16.91 -9.78 41.03
CA LYS A 13 16.56 -9.55 39.60
C LYS A 13 15.53 -10.54 39.07
N LYS A 14 15.69 -11.84 39.34
CA LYS A 14 14.76 -12.90 38.88
C LYS A 14 13.38 -12.74 39.54
N LYS A 15 13.31 -12.61 40.85
CA LYS A 15 12.04 -12.42 41.61
C LYS A 15 11.28 -11.18 41.17
N ILE A 16 11.99 -10.06 40.98
CA ILE A 16 11.40 -8.81 40.47
C ILE A 16 10.86 -8.98 39.04
N ALA A 17 11.59 -9.69 38.18
CA ALA A 17 11.14 -9.95 36.79
C ALA A 17 9.90 -10.84 36.74
N GLU A 18 9.82 -11.85 37.61
CA GLU A 18 8.67 -12.75 37.75
C GLU A 18 7.44 -12.00 38.25
N TYR A 19 7.57 -11.29 39.39
CA TYR A 19 6.51 -10.43 39.91
C TYR A 19 5.98 -9.44 38.88
N LYS A 20 6.87 -8.78 38.12
CA LYS A 20 6.46 -7.87 37.05
C LYS A 20 5.68 -8.59 35.93
N ARG A 21 6.09 -9.80 35.54
CA ARG A 21 5.37 -10.58 34.53
C ARG A 21 3.96 -10.93 34.98
N GLU A 22 3.83 -11.43 36.20
CA GLU A 22 2.53 -11.76 36.81
C GLU A 22 1.64 -10.54 36.97
N TYR A 23 2.18 -9.44 37.49
CA TYR A 23 1.47 -8.17 37.62
C TYR A 23 0.97 -7.67 36.23
N HIS A 24 1.83 -7.70 35.21
CA HIS A 24 1.44 -7.29 33.85
C HIS A 24 0.40 -8.22 33.26
N ALA A 25 0.49 -9.52 33.47
CA ALA A 25 -0.49 -10.49 33.03
C ALA A 25 -1.86 -10.25 33.69
N ALA A 26 -1.87 -10.14 35.00
CA ALA A 26 -3.11 -9.90 35.78
C ALA A 26 -3.77 -8.55 35.46
N ASN A 27 -2.97 -7.51 35.15
CA ASN A 27 -3.47 -6.15 34.92
C ASN A 27 -3.48 -5.74 33.45
N LYS A 28 -3.30 -6.66 32.52
CA LYS A 28 -3.16 -6.38 31.06
C LYS A 28 -4.24 -5.45 30.50
N LYS A 29 -5.51 -5.69 30.84
CA LYS A 29 -6.64 -4.88 30.38
C LYS A 29 -6.59 -3.45 30.97
N LYS A 30 -6.39 -3.31 32.28
CA LYS A 30 -6.29 -2.00 32.94
C LYS A 30 -5.13 -1.16 32.39
N ILE A 31 -3.97 -1.78 32.24
CA ILE A 31 -2.77 -1.12 31.68
C ILE A 31 -3.02 -0.69 30.22
N ALA A 32 -3.68 -1.52 29.41
CA ALA A 32 -4.01 -1.19 28.02
C ALA A 32 -4.98 -0.01 27.94
N GLU A 33 -6.02 0.02 28.79
CA GLU A 33 -6.98 1.11 28.87
C GLU A 33 -6.33 2.41 29.35
N TYR A 34 -5.53 2.37 30.43
CA TYR A 34 -4.77 3.53 30.88
C TYR A 34 -3.86 4.10 29.78
N ARG A 35 -3.11 3.24 29.10
CA ARG A 35 -2.23 3.65 28.00
C ARG A 35 -3.00 4.23 26.81
N ARG A 36 -4.22 3.72 26.53
CA ARG A 36 -5.09 4.27 25.50
C ARG A 36 -5.54 5.68 25.86
N LYS A 37 -6.09 5.87 27.09
CA LYS A 37 -6.53 7.18 27.61
C LYS A 37 -5.38 8.19 27.63
N TYR A 38 -4.21 7.78 28.12
CA TYR A 38 -3.03 8.63 28.16
C TYR A 38 -2.58 9.08 26.75
N ARG A 39 -2.55 8.14 25.80
CA ARG A 39 -2.19 8.45 24.41
C ARG A 39 -3.18 9.40 23.75
N GLU A 40 -4.46 9.23 24.00
CA GLU A 40 -5.50 10.10 23.46
C GLU A 40 -5.41 11.51 24.06
N ALA A 41 -5.30 11.61 25.39
CA ALA A 41 -5.15 12.89 26.08
C ALA A 41 -3.88 13.66 25.70
N ASN A 42 -2.80 12.96 25.32
CA ASN A 42 -1.51 13.58 24.97
C ASN A 42 -1.19 13.50 23.48
N LYS A 43 -2.18 13.27 22.62
CA LYS A 43 -1.98 13.06 21.19
C LYS A 43 -1.29 14.23 20.51
N GLU A 44 -1.75 15.44 20.75
CA GLU A 44 -1.20 16.66 20.14
C GLU A 44 0.20 16.97 20.64
N ILE A 45 0.40 16.94 21.97
CA ILE A 45 1.71 17.17 22.58
C ILE A 45 2.76 16.19 22.04
N ARG A 46 2.39 14.93 21.89
CA ARG A 46 3.28 13.91 21.32
C ARG A 46 3.55 14.13 19.83
N ALA A 47 2.54 14.58 19.07
CA ALA A 47 2.71 14.90 17.66
C ALA A 47 3.65 16.11 17.49
N ASP A 48 3.49 17.14 18.31
CA ASP A 48 4.37 18.32 18.30
C ASP A 48 5.80 17.98 18.66
N TYR A 49 5.98 17.23 19.74
CA TYR A 49 7.31 16.74 20.13
C TYR A 49 7.96 15.93 19.00
N GLN A 50 7.20 15.01 18.36
CA GLN A 50 7.73 14.21 17.27
C GLN A 50 8.07 15.06 16.04
N ARG A 51 7.27 16.09 15.72
CA ARG A 51 7.59 17.04 14.64
C ARG A 51 8.88 17.81 14.93
N ALA A 52 8.99 18.38 16.13
CA ALA A 52 10.18 19.11 16.56
C ALA A 52 11.43 18.22 16.55
N TYR A 53 11.33 17.01 17.08
CA TYR A 53 12.41 16.02 17.05
C TYR A 53 12.85 15.67 15.63
N ASN A 54 11.88 15.39 14.74
CA ASN A 54 12.16 15.04 13.35
C ASN A 54 12.82 16.19 12.60
N GLU A 55 12.42 17.43 12.83
CA GLU A 55 13.03 18.60 12.21
C GLU A 55 14.45 18.84 12.73
N ALA A 56 14.63 18.78 14.05
CA ALA A 56 15.95 18.94 14.67
C ALA A 56 16.95 17.84 14.27
N ASN A 57 16.48 16.63 13.96
CA ASN A 57 17.32 15.48 13.61
C ASN A 57 17.20 15.05 12.14
N LYS A 58 16.68 15.90 11.28
CA LYS A 58 16.33 15.58 9.88
C LYS A 58 17.48 14.96 9.08
N GLU A 59 18.66 15.53 9.19
CA GLU A 59 19.85 15.06 8.46
C GLU A 59 20.33 13.69 8.98
N ILE A 60 20.42 13.53 10.30
CA ILE A 60 20.81 12.28 10.95
C ILE A 60 19.83 11.15 10.59
N LEU A 61 18.52 11.45 10.64
CA LEU A 61 17.50 10.49 10.28
C LEU A 61 17.53 10.12 8.78
N ALA A 62 17.86 11.10 7.92
CA ALA A 62 17.99 10.86 6.49
C ALA A 62 19.24 10.01 6.18
N GLU A 63 20.34 10.24 6.86
CA GLU A 63 21.57 9.45 6.73
C GLU A 63 21.36 8.01 7.22
N TYR A 64 20.86 7.83 8.43
CA TYR A 64 20.49 6.51 8.96
C TYR A 64 19.57 5.74 8.01
N LYS A 65 18.56 6.43 7.45
CA LYS A 65 17.64 5.81 6.49
C LYS A 65 18.35 5.40 5.19
N ARG A 66 19.29 6.20 4.69
CA ARG A 66 20.11 5.86 3.51
C ARG A 66 20.94 4.62 3.76
N GLU A 67 21.68 4.61 4.88
CA GLU A 67 22.50 3.47 5.29
C GLU A 67 21.69 2.20 5.46
N TYR A 68 20.57 2.28 6.21
CA TYR A 68 19.66 1.16 6.40
C TYR A 68 19.11 0.60 5.07
N GLN A 69 18.82 1.49 4.11
CA GLN A 69 18.32 1.09 2.80
C GLN A 69 19.41 0.52 1.88
N ALA A 70 20.63 0.99 2.02
CA ALA A 70 21.79 0.55 1.24
C ALA A 70 22.31 -0.82 1.71
N ASP A 71 22.13 -1.17 2.99
CA ASP A 71 22.58 -2.45 3.54
C ASP A 71 21.97 -3.63 2.78
N PRO A 72 22.80 -4.52 2.19
CA PRO A 72 22.35 -5.68 1.42
C PRO A 72 21.44 -6.61 2.22
N ALA A 73 21.71 -6.84 3.52
CA ALA A 73 20.92 -7.71 4.39
C ALA A 73 19.50 -7.14 4.59
N ASN A 74 19.39 -5.84 4.85
CA ASN A 74 18.11 -5.15 4.97
C ASN A 74 17.34 -5.13 3.65
N LYS A 75 18.04 -4.96 2.53
CA LYS A 75 17.45 -5.03 1.17
C LYS A 75 16.88 -6.40 0.89
N GLU A 76 17.64 -7.47 1.16
CA GLU A 76 17.19 -8.85 0.95
C GLU A 76 16.01 -9.20 1.86
N ARG A 77 16.06 -8.83 3.14
CA ARG A 77 14.92 -9.01 4.07
C ARG A 77 13.65 -8.35 3.54
N ARG A 78 13.73 -7.10 3.05
CA ARG A 78 12.57 -6.40 2.47
C ARG A 78 12.06 -7.09 1.21
N ASN A 79 12.97 -7.57 0.36
CA ASN A 79 12.61 -8.28 -0.87
C ASN A 79 11.95 -9.63 -0.56
N SER A 80 12.47 -10.38 0.43
CA SER A 80 11.87 -11.63 0.90
C SER A 80 10.45 -11.40 1.40
N LEU A 81 10.25 -10.46 2.32
CA LEU A 81 8.92 -10.12 2.84
C LEU A 81 7.95 -9.69 1.72
N ARG A 82 8.44 -8.98 0.71
CA ARG A 82 7.64 -8.58 -0.45
C ARG A 82 7.27 -9.78 -1.32
N ARG A 83 8.22 -10.72 -1.55
CA ARG A 83 7.95 -11.95 -2.30
C ARG A 83 6.92 -12.83 -1.59
N ASP A 84 7.06 -12.99 -0.27
CA ASP A 84 6.15 -13.79 0.54
C ASP A 84 4.75 -13.16 0.55
N ARG A 85 4.67 -11.84 0.73
CA ARG A 85 3.38 -11.15 0.67
C ARG A 85 2.72 -11.24 -0.69
N ARG A 86 3.46 -11.23 -1.80
CA ARG A 86 2.89 -11.43 -3.14
C ARG A 86 2.20 -12.77 -3.29
N LYS A 87 2.72 -13.82 -2.64
CA LYS A 87 2.14 -15.17 -2.66
C LYS A 87 0.90 -15.28 -1.78
N THR A 88 0.87 -14.59 -0.65
CA THR A 88 -0.19 -14.71 0.37
C THR A 88 -1.31 -13.67 0.21
N ASP A 89 -1.07 -12.57 -0.52
CA ASP A 89 -2.03 -11.46 -0.71
C ASP A 89 -2.08 -11.04 -2.19
N PRO A 90 -2.82 -11.77 -3.04
CA PRO A 90 -2.96 -11.44 -4.47
C PRO A 90 -3.54 -10.04 -4.70
N SER A 91 -4.44 -9.59 -3.84
CA SER A 91 -5.04 -8.24 -3.95
C SER A 91 -4.00 -7.15 -3.80
N TRP A 92 -3.09 -7.33 -2.84
CA TRP A 92 -1.96 -6.41 -2.65
C TRP A 92 -0.97 -6.48 -3.83
N ALA A 93 -0.70 -7.68 -4.35
CA ALA A 93 0.20 -7.86 -5.48
C ALA A 93 -0.30 -7.08 -6.72
N ILE A 94 -1.57 -7.25 -7.08
CA ILE A 94 -2.22 -6.53 -8.18
C ILE A 94 -2.20 -5.01 -7.94
N GLN A 95 -2.53 -4.55 -6.73
CA GLN A 95 -2.47 -3.11 -6.40
C GLN A 95 -1.07 -2.53 -6.60
N ILE A 96 -0.02 -3.24 -6.19
CA ILE A 96 1.37 -2.77 -6.34
C ILE A 96 1.76 -2.70 -7.82
N ASP A 97 1.37 -3.69 -8.61
CA ASP A 97 1.66 -3.70 -10.04
C ASP A 97 0.94 -2.56 -10.78
N LEU A 98 -0.34 -2.35 -10.52
CA LEU A 98 -1.08 -1.20 -11.04
C LEU A 98 -0.46 0.13 -10.58
N SER A 99 -0.07 0.22 -9.30
CA SER A 99 0.59 1.42 -8.76
C SER A 99 1.92 1.72 -9.45
N SER A 100 2.71 0.69 -9.73
CA SER A 100 4.00 0.83 -10.42
C SER A 100 3.80 1.29 -11.87
N ARG A 101 2.92 0.61 -12.61
CA ARG A 101 2.61 0.95 -14.01
C ARG A 101 2.06 2.38 -14.15
N LEU A 102 1.08 2.76 -13.31
CA LEU A 102 0.53 4.12 -13.29
C LEU A 102 1.62 5.15 -12.97
N SER A 103 2.50 4.87 -12.00
CA SER A 103 3.59 5.79 -11.67
C SER A 103 4.59 5.95 -12.81
N THR A 104 4.87 4.89 -13.57
CA THR A 104 5.77 4.93 -14.74
C THR A 104 5.16 5.78 -15.85
N ILE A 105 3.88 5.59 -16.16
CA ILE A 105 3.18 6.38 -17.19
C ILE A 105 3.13 7.86 -16.79
N MET A 106 2.75 8.16 -15.54
CA MET A 106 2.70 9.55 -15.06
C MET A 106 4.06 10.23 -15.09
N LYS A 107 5.15 9.53 -14.78
CA LYS A 107 6.52 10.07 -14.94
C LYS A 107 6.87 10.35 -16.40
N GLY A 108 6.45 9.48 -17.31
CA GLY A 108 6.68 9.64 -18.75
C GLY A 108 6.07 10.94 -19.33
N VAL A 109 4.99 11.43 -18.74
CA VAL A 109 4.36 12.72 -19.09
C VAL A 109 4.77 13.86 -18.15
N GLY A 110 5.84 13.70 -17.38
CA GLY A 110 6.34 14.73 -16.45
C GLY A 110 5.48 14.96 -15.20
N GLY A 111 4.46 14.12 -14.97
CA GLY A 111 3.47 14.26 -13.91
C GLY A 111 3.69 13.33 -12.72
N ARG A 112 2.78 13.43 -11.74
CA ARG A 112 2.68 12.55 -10.58
C ARG A 112 1.24 12.09 -10.38
N LYS A 113 1.05 10.96 -9.70
CA LYS A 113 -0.29 10.51 -9.30
C LYS A 113 -0.95 11.55 -8.39
N GLN A 114 -2.16 11.95 -8.73
CA GLN A 114 -2.92 12.94 -7.97
C GLN A 114 -3.65 12.33 -6.76
N ALA A 115 -3.77 11.00 -6.70
CA ALA A 115 -4.43 10.27 -5.63
C ALA A 115 -3.82 8.87 -5.42
N GLY A 116 -4.24 8.19 -4.37
CA GLY A 116 -3.91 6.77 -4.15
C GLY A 116 -4.41 5.90 -5.31
N THR A 117 -3.67 4.83 -5.64
CA THR A 117 -3.96 3.96 -6.80
C THR A 117 -5.40 3.46 -6.79
N MET A 118 -5.90 2.93 -5.68
CA MET A 118 -7.28 2.39 -5.63
C MET A 118 -8.35 3.48 -5.76
N LYS A 119 -8.07 4.72 -5.33
CA LYS A 119 -8.96 5.86 -5.58
C LYS A 119 -9.03 6.23 -7.08
N ILE A 120 -7.94 6.04 -7.83
CA ILE A 120 -7.91 6.24 -9.28
C ILE A 120 -8.62 5.08 -9.99
N VAL A 121 -8.40 3.84 -9.51
CA VAL A 121 -9.06 2.63 -10.01
C VAL A 121 -10.58 2.62 -9.75
N GLY A 122 -11.05 3.35 -8.75
CA GLY A 122 -12.48 3.55 -8.48
C GLY A 122 -13.15 2.39 -7.73
N CYS A 123 -12.39 1.51 -7.10
CA CYS A 123 -12.92 0.41 -6.27
C CYS A 123 -11.92 0.01 -5.18
N THR A 124 -12.35 -0.81 -4.24
CA THR A 124 -11.47 -1.46 -3.25
C THR A 124 -10.66 -2.58 -3.90
N ARG A 125 -9.65 -3.08 -3.17
CA ARG A 125 -8.84 -4.23 -3.64
C ARG A 125 -9.69 -5.49 -3.82
N ASP A 126 -10.60 -5.73 -2.89
CA ASP A 126 -11.42 -6.94 -2.89
C ASP A 126 -12.47 -6.90 -4.01
N GLU A 127 -13.10 -5.73 -4.25
CA GLU A 127 -13.97 -5.51 -5.40
C GLU A 127 -13.24 -5.70 -6.73
N LEU A 128 -11.98 -5.24 -6.83
CA LEU A 128 -11.16 -5.47 -8.01
C LEU A 128 -10.89 -6.96 -8.24
N LEU A 129 -10.59 -7.72 -7.17
CA LEU A 129 -10.40 -9.17 -7.29
C LEU A 129 -11.66 -9.86 -7.79
N VAL A 130 -12.82 -9.54 -7.22
CA VAL A 130 -14.11 -10.09 -7.66
C VAL A 130 -14.39 -9.76 -9.12
N HIS A 131 -14.14 -8.50 -9.52
CA HIS A 131 -14.30 -8.07 -10.92
C HIS A 131 -13.37 -8.82 -11.88
N LEU A 132 -12.11 -9.03 -11.52
CA LEU A 132 -11.17 -9.78 -12.36
C LEU A 132 -11.54 -11.27 -12.41
N ALA A 133 -11.85 -11.87 -11.25
CA ALA A 133 -12.25 -13.28 -11.17
C ALA A 133 -13.50 -13.60 -11.98
N SER A 134 -14.47 -12.69 -12.03
CA SER A 134 -15.70 -12.86 -12.81
C SER A 134 -15.46 -12.93 -14.34
N LYS A 135 -14.26 -12.53 -14.79
CA LYS A 135 -13.86 -12.54 -16.21
C LYS A 135 -12.79 -13.61 -16.51
N PHE A 136 -12.53 -14.54 -15.60
CA PHE A 136 -11.52 -15.57 -15.83
C PHE A 136 -11.95 -16.52 -16.94
N LYS A 137 -11.01 -16.80 -17.84
CA LYS A 137 -11.09 -17.88 -18.81
C LYS A 137 -10.59 -19.19 -18.19
N PRO A 138 -10.89 -20.36 -18.78
CA PRO A 138 -10.36 -21.62 -18.31
C PRO A 138 -8.83 -21.58 -18.12
N GLY A 139 -8.35 -22.11 -17.00
CA GLY A 139 -6.92 -22.11 -16.67
C GLY A 139 -6.44 -20.89 -15.89
N MET A 140 -7.23 -19.81 -15.80
CA MET A 140 -6.87 -18.65 -14.97
C MET A 140 -7.25 -18.88 -13.51
N THR A 141 -6.29 -18.63 -12.60
CA THR A 141 -6.49 -18.61 -11.14
C THR A 141 -5.78 -17.41 -10.53
N MET A 142 -6.11 -17.06 -9.28
CA MET A 142 -5.40 -15.98 -8.60
C MET A 142 -3.90 -16.27 -8.39
N GLU A 143 -3.56 -17.55 -8.20
CA GLU A 143 -2.19 -18.01 -7.93
C GLU A 143 -1.28 -17.91 -9.15
N ASN A 144 -1.85 -18.00 -10.36
CA ASN A 144 -1.08 -17.93 -11.61
C ASN A 144 -1.06 -16.54 -12.26
N GLN A 145 -1.51 -15.50 -11.51
CA GLN A 145 -1.36 -14.10 -11.91
C GLN A 145 0.12 -13.74 -12.09
N GLY A 146 0.43 -13.07 -13.19
CA GLY A 146 1.79 -12.64 -13.54
C GLY A 146 2.58 -13.70 -14.33
N SER A 147 2.19 -14.97 -14.31
CA SER A 147 2.79 -16.04 -15.12
C SER A 147 1.88 -16.48 -16.26
N TYR A 148 0.65 -16.84 -15.95
CA TYR A 148 -0.33 -17.32 -16.95
C TYR A 148 -1.19 -16.20 -17.50
N TRP A 149 -1.63 -15.24 -16.66
CA TRP A 149 -2.41 -14.09 -17.06
C TRP A 149 -1.92 -12.79 -16.41
N HIS A 150 -2.21 -11.67 -17.06
CA HIS A 150 -1.89 -10.33 -16.59
C HIS A 150 -3.16 -9.49 -16.44
N VAL A 151 -3.11 -8.47 -15.58
CA VAL A 151 -4.12 -7.41 -15.60
C VAL A 151 -3.84 -6.52 -16.81
N ASP A 152 -4.78 -6.47 -17.73
CA ASP A 152 -4.70 -5.69 -18.95
C ASP A 152 -5.76 -4.58 -18.98
N HIS A 153 -5.55 -3.55 -19.80
CA HIS A 153 -6.52 -2.51 -20.08
C HIS A 153 -7.33 -2.88 -21.32
N ILE A 154 -8.65 -2.97 -21.21
CA ILE A 154 -9.54 -3.23 -22.37
C ILE A 154 -9.23 -2.21 -23.46
N MET A 155 -9.43 -0.91 -23.17
CA MET A 155 -8.90 0.17 -23.99
C MET A 155 -7.46 0.47 -23.56
N PRO A 156 -6.47 0.31 -24.45
CA PRO A 156 -5.05 0.44 -24.09
C PRO A 156 -4.70 1.86 -23.62
N CYS A 157 -3.71 1.95 -22.71
CA CYS A 157 -3.26 3.22 -22.14
C CYS A 157 -2.85 4.24 -23.21
N ALA A 158 -2.34 3.79 -24.36
CA ALA A 158 -1.95 4.66 -25.47
C ALA A 158 -3.13 5.44 -26.10
N ALA A 159 -4.37 5.01 -25.86
CA ALA A 159 -5.58 5.70 -26.35
C ALA A 159 -5.97 6.91 -25.49
N PHE A 160 -5.27 7.18 -24.39
CA PHE A 160 -5.62 8.23 -23.42
C PHE A 160 -4.51 9.26 -23.29
N ASP A 161 -4.91 10.53 -23.15
CA ASP A 161 -3.98 11.60 -22.75
C ASP A 161 -3.80 11.61 -21.23
N HIS A 162 -2.64 11.20 -20.76
CA HIS A 162 -2.30 11.12 -19.35
C HIS A 162 -1.98 12.48 -18.70
N ASN A 163 -1.96 13.57 -19.45
CA ASN A 163 -1.94 14.94 -18.93
C ASN A 163 -3.32 15.38 -18.44
N ILE A 164 -4.39 14.71 -18.90
CA ILE A 164 -5.78 15.03 -18.54
C ILE A 164 -6.24 14.11 -17.40
N PRO A 165 -6.48 14.65 -16.17
CA PRO A 165 -6.84 13.82 -15.01
C PRO A 165 -8.11 12.97 -15.20
N ALA A 166 -9.08 13.44 -15.97
CA ALA A 166 -10.28 12.68 -16.28
C ALA A 166 -9.95 11.45 -17.14
N GLN A 167 -9.10 11.60 -18.16
CA GLN A 167 -8.68 10.48 -19.00
C GLN A 167 -7.81 9.47 -18.23
N VAL A 168 -6.95 9.93 -17.30
CA VAL A 168 -6.23 9.03 -16.38
C VAL A 168 -7.21 8.20 -15.58
N ARG A 169 -8.27 8.80 -15.00
CA ARG A 169 -9.28 8.05 -14.25
C ARG A 169 -10.01 7.05 -15.13
N THR A 170 -10.46 7.44 -16.32
CA THR A 170 -11.14 6.53 -17.25
C THR A 170 -10.23 5.38 -17.68
N CYS A 171 -8.98 5.65 -18.03
CA CYS A 171 -7.99 4.64 -18.41
C CYS A 171 -7.82 3.59 -17.32
N TRP A 172 -7.62 4.03 -16.06
CA TRP A 172 -7.30 3.16 -14.94
C TRP A 172 -8.51 2.68 -14.14
N HIS A 173 -9.73 3.07 -14.53
CA HIS A 173 -10.95 2.61 -13.87
C HIS A 173 -11.07 1.08 -13.96
N TYR A 174 -11.54 0.43 -12.89
CA TYR A 174 -11.61 -1.03 -12.83
C TYR A 174 -12.42 -1.66 -13.95
N THR A 175 -13.43 -0.95 -14.47
CA THR A 175 -14.24 -1.42 -15.61
C THR A 175 -13.46 -1.53 -16.92
N ASN A 176 -12.35 -0.76 -17.03
CA ASN A 176 -11.41 -0.86 -18.17
C ASN A 176 -10.31 -1.91 -17.90
N LEU A 177 -10.35 -2.64 -16.79
CA LEU A 177 -9.38 -3.68 -16.46
C LEU A 177 -10.00 -5.07 -16.70
N GLN A 178 -9.17 -5.96 -17.22
CA GLN A 178 -9.53 -7.36 -17.48
C GLN A 178 -8.35 -8.29 -17.23
N PRO A 179 -8.59 -9.57 -16.90
CA PRO A 179 -7.56 -10.58 -16.99
C PRO A 179 -7.37 -10.96 -18.47
N LEU A 180 -6.12 -11.03 -18.92
CA LEU A 180 -5.78 -11.46 -20.28
C LEU A 180 -4.60 -12.43 -20.20
N GLU A 181 -4.65 -13.52 -20.98
CA GLU A 181 -3.53 -14.45 -21.04
C GLU A 181 -2.23 -13.74 -21.42
N ALA A 182 -1.11 -14.13 -20.81
CA ALA A 182 0.16 -13.44 -20.98
C ALA A 182 0.58 -13.38 -22.46
N LYS A 183 0.34 -14.44 -23.22
CA LYS A 183 0.61 -14.49 -24.68
C LYS A 183 -0.29 -13.53 -25.45
N GLU A 184 -1.61 -13.56 -25.17
CA GLU A 184 -2.58 -12.66 -25.78
C GLU A 184 -2.26 -11.20 -25.45
N ASN A 185 -1.90 -10.90 -24.21
CA ASN A 185 -1.55 -9.56 -23.77
C ASN A 185 -0.31 -9.01 -24.48
N MET A 186 0.73 -9.84 -24.66
CA MET A 186 1.91 -9.45 -25.43
C MET A 186 1.58 -9.21 -26.92
N SER A 187 0.73 -10.06 -27.51
CA SER A 187 0.29 -9.92 -28.91
C SER A 187 -0.58 -8.68 -29.12
N LYS A 188 -1.46 -8.37 -28.17
CA LYS A 188 -2.33 -7.19 -28.20
C LYS A 188 -1.51 -5.90 -28.17
N GLY A 189 -0.53 -5.79 -27.26
CA GLY A 189 0.27 -4.58 -27.09
C GLY A 189 -0.60 -3.33 -26.92
N CYS A 190 -0.39 -2.32 -27.75
CA CYS A 190 -1.16 -1.06 -27.77
C CYS A 190 -2.26 -1.03 -28.85
N LYS A 191 -2.56 -2.15 -29.51
CA LYS A 191 -3.55 -2.19 -30.58
C LYS A 191 -4.96 -1.98 -30.02
N ILE A 192 -5.73 -1.14 -30.70
CA ILE A 192 -7.16 -0.93 -30.47
C ILE A 192 -7.91 -1.84 -31.44
N THR A 193 -8.76 -2.74 -30.94
CA THR A 193 -9.59 -3.63 -31.77
C THR A 193 -10.98 -3.05 -31.97
N GLU A 194 -11.66 -3.39 -33.04
CA GLU A 194 -13.00 -2.90 -33.40
C GLU A 194 -14.02 -2.93 -32.25
N PRO A 195 -14.14 -4.00 -31.43
CA PRO A 195 -15.06 -3.99 -30.29
C PRO A 195 -14.74 -2.95 -29.22
N GLN A 196 -13.49 -2.46 -29.16
CA GLN A 196 -13.04 -1.48 -28.17
C GLN A 196 -13.37 -0.04 -28.61
N MET A 197 -13.53 0.21 -29.93
CA MET A 197 -13.90 1.51 -30.46
C MET A 197 -15.35 1.91 -30.13
N SER A 198 -16.21 0.95 -29.82
CA SER A 198 -17.63 1.18 -29.46
C SER A 198 -17.88 1.42 -27.97
N LEU A 199 -16.86 1.34 -27.10
CA LEU A 199 -17.01 1.64 -25.69
C LEU A 199 -17.17 3.14 -25.48
N PRO A 200 -18.26 3.63 -24.87
CA PRO A 200 -18.42 5.07 -24.62
C PRO A 200 -17.36 5.56 -23.64
N LEU A 201 -16.47 6.42 -24.09
CA LEU A 201 -15.43 7.08 -23.30
C LEU A 201 -15.98 7.94 -22.14
N ASN A 202 -17.31 8.13 -22.09
CA ASN A 202 -18.01 9.04 -21.18
C ASN A 202 -18.84 8.35 -20.06
N SER A 203 -18.69 7.05 -19.83
CA SER A 203 -19.57 6.35 -18.87
C SER A 203 -19.18 6.49 -17.39
N VAL A 204 -18.19 7.30 -17.06
CA VAL A 204 -17.90 7.67 -15.67
C VAL A 204 -18.76 8.89 -15.31
N LYS A 205 -19.90 8.64 -14.66
CA LYS A 205 -20.73 9.73 -14.11
C LYS A 205 -19.90 10.59 -13.16
N ASN A 206 -19.93 11.90 -13.37
CA ASN A 206 -19.24 12.89 -12.54
C ASN A 206 -19.76 13.01 -11.09
N ASP A 207 -20.75 12.20 -10.70
CA ASP A 207 -21.48 12.35 -9.44
C ASP A 207 -20.71 11.90 -8.18
N ASP A 208 -19.63 11.13 -8.33
CA ASP A 208 -18.80 10.69 -7.17
C ASP A 208 -17.65 11.66 -6.83
N LEU A 209 -17.62 12.83 -7.43
CA LEU A 209 -16.58 13.84 -7.27
C LEU A 209 -16.98 15.01 -6.37
N LYS A 210 -17.71 14.73 -5.26
CA LYS A 210 -17.77 15.78 -4.20
C LYS A 210 -16.39 15.83 -3.55
N PRO A 211 -15.73 17.01 -3.56
CA PRO A 211 -14.51 17.18 -2.78
C PRO A 211 -14.93 17.06 -1.31
N THR A 212 -14.57 15.97 -0.65
CA THR A 212 -14.58 15.94 0.81
C THR A 212 -13.54 16.95 1.25
N GLY A 213 -14.03 18.16 1.52
CA GLY A 213 -13.25 19.28 1.93
C GLY A 213 -12.67 19.07 3.32
N LYS A 214 -11.62 19.80 3.47
CA LYS A 214 -10.89 20.30 4.63
C LYS A 214 -9.59 19.57 4.91
N PHE A 215 -8.62 20.41 4.71
CA PHE A 215 -7.21 20.40 5.11
C PHE A 215 -7.01 20.09 6.58
#